data_e09206fd14e4cf2238b7a857ae0338c0
#
_entry.id   e09206fd14e4cf2238b7a857ae0338c0
#
_cell.length_a   1.000
_cell.length_b   1.000
_cell.length_c   1.000
_cell.angle_alpha   90.00
_cell.angle_beta   90.00
_cell.angle_gamma   90.00
#
_symmetry.space_group_name_H-M   'P 1'
#
loop_
_entity.id
_entity.type
_entity.pdbx_description
1 polymer ?
#
loop_
_entity_poly.entity_id
_entity_poly.type
_entity_poly.pdbx_seq_one_letter_code
_entity_poly.pdbx_strand_id
1 'polypeptide(L)'
;MKRWYFYPFSLIYDLITTCRNWLYDKGLFKSTKFQTPIIGVGNLSVGGSGKSPMVMYLMGLLLDDYEAGVLSRGYGRKTQGYYMVNYDSNFRMVGDEAMQLFQRFKNRIAIGVCENRVVGAERLIEEAGLQVLVLDDSYQHRAIQAGFNILLTDYSDPYFSDYLLPAGNLRESRAGADRADIIMVTKCPKDLTEEKKFYYISKIKPKKHQKVFFSSIDYDEEITSTKVKMPVKMLDQYEVLLITGIANPSQLIKEVSKYTDKIKHLRFRDHYSFKKEDIDKMLQEYKKLGEKKLILTTEKDYVRLMDFEELTDKLFYWPINVEINNKEEFNQVILNYVRENQGNREFH
;
A
#
# COMPACT_ATOMS: atom_id res chain seq x y z
N MET A 1 -1.02 12.37 18.17
CA MET A 1 -0.86 12.92 19.53
C MET A 1 -0.49 11.75 20.43
N LYS A 2 0.70 11.79 21.07
CA LYS A 2 1.17 10.72 21.97
C LYS A 2 0.33 10.70 23.23
N ARG A 3 -0.27 9.54 23.55
CA ARG A 3 -1.21 9.36 24.67
C ARG A 3 -0.46 8.79 25.89
N TRP A 4 0.45 9.57 26.47
CA TRP A 4 1.38 9.12 27.51
C TRP A 4 0.72 8.44 28.73
N TYR A 5 -0.52 8.81 29.06
CA TYR A 5 -1.31 8.17 30.16
C TYR A 5 -1.68 6.71 29.87
N PHE A 6 -1.59 6.25 28.62
CA PHE A 6 -1.76 4.85 28.27
C PHE A 6 -0.44 4.04 28.28
N TYR A 7 0.68 4.66 28.63
CA TYR A 7 1.98 4.01 28.63
C TYR A 7 2.04 2.70 29.45
N PRO A 8 1.43 2.56 30.67
CA PRO A 8 1.40 1.30 31.39
C PRO A 8 0.76 0.15 30.59
N PHE A 9 -0.32 0.44 29.84
CA PHE A 9 -0.98 -0.54 28.97
C PHE A 9 -0.11 -0.94 27.77
N SER A 10 0.72 0.01 27.28
CA SER A 10 1.68 -0.29 26.21
C SER A 10 2.77 -1.27 26.67
N LEU A 11 3.17 -1.25 27.94
CA LEU A 11 4.12 -2.23 28.49
C LEU A 11 3.53 -3.64 28.48
N ILE A 12 2.26 -3.79 28.84
CA ILE A 12 1.55 -5.10 28.79
C ILE A 12 1.43 -5.56 27.34
N TYR A 13 1.09 -4.67 26.44
CA TYR A 13 1.00 -4.95 25.00
C TYR A 13 2.37 -5.37 24.42
N ASP A 14 3.45 -4.68 24.83
CA ASP A 14 4.82 -5.02 24.46
C ASP A 14 5.19 -6.44 24.94
N LEU A 15 4.92 -6.76 26.19
CA LEU A 15 5.18 -8.08 26.74
C LEU A 15 4.49 -9.18 25.92
N ILE A 16 3.20 -9.00 25.60
CA ILE A 16 2.43 -9.96 24.81
C ILE A 16 3.00 -10.12 23.41
N THR A 17 3.28 -9.03 22.71
CA THR A 17 3.78 -9.06 21.33
C THR A 17 5.21 -9.58 21.26
N THR A 18 6.05 -9.24 22.23
CA THR A 18 7.44 -9.71 22.35
C THR A 18 7.47 -11.21 22.67
N CYS A 19 6.64 -11.68 23.62
CA CYS A 19 6.52 -13.11 23.93
C CYS A 19 6.04 -13.89 22.70
N ARG A 20 5.01 -13.42 22.00
CA ARG A 20 4.54 -14.04 20.74
C ARG A 20 5.67 -14.13 19.71
N ASN A 21 6.40 -13.05 19.50
CA ASN A 21 7.49 -13.00 18.53
C ASN A 21 8.63 -13.95 18.93
N TRP A 22 8.98 -14.02 20.21
CA TRP A 22 9.96 -14.95 20.73
C TRP A 22 9.55 -16.41 20.50
N LEU A 23 8.26 -16.76 20.66
CA LEU A 23 7.75 -18.11 20.39
C LEU A 23 7.94 -18.50 18.91
N TYR A 24 7.76 -17.57 17.98
CA TYR A 24 8.10 -17.78 16.56
C TYR A 24 9.61 -17.90 16.33
N ASP A 25 10.43 -17.04 16.95
CA ASP A 25 11.89 -17.06 16.81
C ASP A 25 12.49 -18.38 17.32
N LYS A 26 11.89 -18.99 18.33
CA LYS A 26 12.28 -20.29 18.88
C LYS A 26 11.68 -21.50 18.15
N GLY A 27 10.86 -21.25 17.10
CA GLY A 27 10.19 -22.32 16.36
C GLY A 27 9.07 -23.04 17.13
N LEU A 28 8.66 -22.51 18.30
CA LEU A 28 7.54 -23.06 19.08
C LEU A 28 6.21 -22.80 18.40
N PHE A 29 6.08 -21.69 17.72
CA PHE A 29 4.98 -21.45 16.80
C PHE A 29 5.40 -21.77 15.37
N LYS A 30 4.55 -22.51 14.65
CA LYS A 30 4.82 -22.95 13.27
C LYS A 30 4.83 -21.76 12.32
N SER A 31 5.91 -21.65 11.55
CA SER A 31 6.05 -20.73 10.40
C SER A 31 6.19 -21.57 9.13
N THR A 32 5.32 -21.37 8.17
CA THR A 32 5.32 -22.12 6.90
C THR A 32 6.20 -21.39 5.88
N LYS A 33 7.17 -22.10 5.32
CA LYS A 33 8.03 -21.66 4.21
C LYS A 33 7.53 -22.29 2.92
N PHE A 34 7.52 -21.54 1.84
CA PHE A 34 7.17 -21.99 0.50
C PHE A 34 8.42 -22.11 -0.38
N GLN A 35 8.36 -22.93 -1.41
CA GLN A 35 9.42 -23.00 -2.43
C GLN A 35 9.40 -21.77 -3.35
N THR A 36 8.21 -21.27 -3.66
CA THR A 36 8.03 -20.01 -4.40
C THR A 36 8.58 -18.85 -3.57
N PRO A 37 9.45 -17.99 -4.13
CA PRO A 37 9.95 -16.81 -3.44
C PRO A 37 8.81 -15.89 -2.98
N ILE A 38 8.85 -15.51 -1.72
CA ILE A 38 7.84 -14.64 -1.10
C ILE A 38 8.49 -13.36 -0.61
N ILE A 39 7.99 -12.22 -1.08
CA ILE A 39 8.39 -10.89 -0.63
C ILE A 39 7.30 -10.33 0.29
N GLY A 40 7.65 -10.09 1.55
CA GLY A 40 6.73 -9.45 2.51
C GLY A 40 6.88 -7.94 2.50
N VAL A 41 5.79 -7.23 2.29
CA VAL A 41 5.71 -5.77 2.46
C VAL A 41 4.88 -5.46 3.69
N GLY A 42 5.41 -4.62 4.59
CA GLY A 42 4.67 -4.25 5.76
C GLY A 42 5.29 -3.11 6.56
N ASN A 43 4.75 -2.84 7.72
CA ASN A 43 5.21 -1.78 8.59
C ASN A 43 5.01 -2.13 10.06
N LEU A 44 5.66 -1.39 10.96
CA LEU A 44 5.49 -1.57 12.42
C LEU A 44 4.36 -0.74 13.00
N SER A 45 3.91 0.33 12.34
CA SER A 45 2.92 1.26 12.86
C SER A 45 1.54 1.03 12.24
N VAL A 46 0.47 1.40 12.95
CA VAL A 46 -0.85 1.55 12.33
C VAL A 46 -0.84 2.80 11.45
N GLY A 47 -1.56 2.76 10.32
CA GLY A 47 -1.71 3.90 9.41
C GLY A 47 -1.10 3.69 8.04
N GLY A 48 -1.19 4.72 7.23
CA GLY A 48 -0.82 4.69 5.81
C GLY A 48 0.69 4.90 5.59
N SER A 49 1.48 3.87 5.73
CA SER A 49 2.95 3.92 5.51
C SER A 49 3.38 3.76 4.04
N GLY A 50 2.46 3.78 3.07
CA GLY A 50 2.79 3.63 1.65
C GLY A 50 2.88 2.17 1.16
N LYS A 51 2.24 1.21 1.84
CA LYS A 51 2.25 -0.22 1.44
C LYS A 51 1.70 -0.44 0.04
N SER A 52 0.48 -0.02 -0.24
CA SER A 52 -0.15 -0.25 -1.54
C SER A 52 0.66 0.34 -2.70
N PRO A 53 1.19 1.57 -2.66
CA PRO A 53 2.10 2.07 -3.69
C PRO A 53 3.38 1.24 -3.85
N MET A 54 3.97 0.74 -2.76
CA MET A 54 5.15 -0.13 -2.82
C MET A 54 4.83 -1.50 -3.45
N VAL A 55 3.70 -2.10 -3.09
CA VAL A 55 3.22 -3.35 -3.71
C VAL A 55 2.99 -3.15 -5.20
N MET A 56 2.39 -2.02 -5.61
CA MET A 56 2.21 -1.67 -7.03
C MET A 56 3.54 -1.51 -7.76
N TYR A 57 4.52 -0.87 -7.11
CA TYR A 57 5.86 -0.74 -7.66
C TYR A 57 6.52 -2.11 -7.91
N LEU A 58 6.46 -2.99 -6.90
CA LEU A 58 7.01 -4.34 -7.02
C LEU A 58 6.31 -5.16 -8.11
N MET A 59 4.98 -5.04 -8.21
CA MET A 59 4.25 -5.72 -9.29
C MET A 59 4.68 -5.20 -10.67
N GLY A 60 4.81 -3.87 -10.83
CA GLY A 60 5.33 -3.28 -12.07
C GLY A 60 6.76 -3.70 -12.41
N LEU A 61 7.58 -4.00 -11.40
CA LEU A 61 8.96 -4.49 -11.59
C LEU A 61 9.01 -5.97 -11.99
N LEU A 62 8.07 -6.79 -11.50
CA LEU A 62 8.15 -8.24 -11.58
C LEU A 62 7.33 -8.84 -12.73
N LEU A 63 6.24 -8.19 -13.14
CA LEU A 63 5.22 -8.77 -14.01
C LEU A 63 5.65 -9.01 -15.47
N ASP A 64 6.74 -8.40 -15.91
CA ASP A 64 7.24 -8.60 -17.30
C ASP A 64 8.16 -9.83 -17.40
N ASP A 65 8.77 -10.26 -16.29
CA ASP A 65 9.72 -11.37 -16.23
C ASP A 65 9.19 -12.61 -15.49
N TYR A 66 8.12 -12.47 -14.67
CA TYR A 66 7.65 -13.51 -13.77
C TYR A 66 6.12 -13.59 -13.71
N GLU A 67 5.60 -14.81 -13.54
CA GLU A 67 4.21 -15.03 -13.10
C GLU A 67 4.10 -14.56 -11.64
N ALA A 68 3.70 -13.31 -11.49
CA ALA A 68 3.69 -12.61 -10.21
C ALA A 68 2.29 -12.51 -9.61
N GLY A 69 2.19 -12.62 -8.28
CA GLY A 69 0.93 -12.45 -7.58
C GLY A 69 1.04 -11.64 -6.29
N VAL A 70 -0.10 -11.15 -5.83
CA VAL A 70 -0.24 -10.44 -4.56
C VAL A 70 -1.26 -11.12 -3.68
N LEU A 71 -0.92 -11.34 -2.42
CA LEU A 71 -1.86 -11.79 -1.40
C LEU A 71 -2.02 -10.75 -0.31
N SER A 72 -3.24 -10.24 -0.15
CA SER A 72 -3.61 -9.33 0.92
C SER A 72 -4.61 -9.94 1.90
N ARG A 73 -4.96 -9.22 2.97
CA ARG A 73 -6.00 -9.65 3.91
C ARG A 73 -7.41 -9.46 3.37
N GLY A 74 -7.58 -8.48 2.47
CA GLY A 74 -8.89 -8.00 2.10
C GLY A 74 -9.53 -7.21 3.22
N TYR A 75 -8.83 -6.19 3.74
CA TYR A 75 -9.36 -5.36 4.82
C TYR A 75 -10.69 -4.68 4.43
N GLY A 76 -11.69 -4.74 5.33
CA GLY A 76 -13.00 -4.12 5.10
C GLY A 76 -13.94 -4.88 4.17
N ARG A 77 -13.53 -6.04 3.60
CA ARG A 77 -14.39 -6.89 2.78
C ARG A 77 -15.49 -7.56 3.61
N LYS A 78 -16.56 -7.97 2.93
CA LYS A 78 -17.69 -8.68 3.55
C LYS A 78 -17.59 -10.20 3.43
N THR A 79 -16.75 -10.70 2.54
CA THR A 79 -16.50 -12.13 2.34
C THR A 79 -15.47 -12.65 3.34
N GLN A 80 -15.38 -13.98 3.50
CA GLN A 80 -14.41 -14.67 4.34
C GLN A 80 -13.70 -15.78 3.56
N GLY A 81 -12.52 -16.19 4.05
CA GLY A 81 -11.71 -17.22 3.44
C GLY A 81 -10.95 -16.72 2.23
N TYR A 82 -10.49 -17.63 1.39
CA TYR A 82 -9.75 -17.32 0.19
C TYR A 82 -10.66 -16.88 -0.95
N TYR A 83 -10.25 -15.82 -1.64
CA TYR A 83 -10.91 -15.30 -2.83
C TYR A 83 -9.87 -14.82 -3.84
N MET A 84 -9.94 -15.30 -5.07
CA MET A 84 -9.14 -14.79 -6.18
C MET A 84 -9.90 -13.69 -6.90
N VAL A 85 -9.26 -12.54 -7.10
CA VAL A 85 -9.87 -11.35 -7.71
C VAL A 85 -10.00 -11.54 -9.22
N ASN A 86 -11.15 -11.20 -9.76
CA ASN A 86 -11.47 -11.27 -11.18
C ASN A 86 -12.37 -10.09 -11.61
N TYR A 87 -12.85 -10.10 -12.84
CA TYR A 87 -13.70 -9.02 -13.39
C TYR A 87 -15.06 -8.87 -12.70
N ASP A 88 -15.59 -9.95 -12.07
CA ASP A 88 -16.85 -9.91 -11.32
C ASP A 88 -16.69 -9.45 -9.88
N SER A 89 -15.44 -9.23 -9.46
CA SER A 89 -15.11 -8.79 -8.10
C SER A 89 -15.38 -7.30 -7.91
N ASN A 90 -15.81 -6.94 -6.71
CA ASN A 90 -15.94 -5.55 -6.27
C ASN A 90 -15.28 -5.34 -4.91
N PHE A 91 -15.11 -4.08 -4.51
CA PHE A 91 -14.40 -3.74 -3.27
C PHE A 91 -15.06 -4.34 -2.01
N ARG A 92 -16.38 -4.60 -2.04
CA ARG A 92 -17.10 -5.23 -0.91
C ARG A 92 -16.76 -6.71 -0.78
N MET A 93 -16.38 -7.36 -1.88
CA MET A 93 -16.02 -8.78 -1.91
C MET A 93 -14.55 -9.00 -1.53
N VAL A 94 -13.66 -8.13 -1.97
CA VAL A 94 -12.20 -8.36 -1.90
C VAL A 94 -11.42 -7.25 -1.18
N GLY A 95 -12.05 -6.12 -0.87
CA GLY A 95 -11.44 -4.96 -0.22
C GLY A 95 -10.86 -3.94 -1.21
N ASP A 96 -10.62 -2.72 -0.72
CA ASP A 96 -10.16 -1.59 -1.52
C ASP A 96 -8.81 -1.83 -2.19
N GLU A 97 -7.85 -2.36 -1.41
CA GLU A 97 -6.45 -2.54 -1.85
C GLU A 97 -6.34 -3.56 -2.97
N ALA A 98 -7.07 -4.68 -2.85
CA ALA A 98 -7.11 -5.70 -3.90
C ALA A 98 -7.80 -5.18 -5.18
N MET A 99 -8.89 -4.40 -5.04
CA MET A 99 -9.54 -3.77 -6.20
C MET A 99 -8.67 -2.69 -6.85
N GLN A 100 -7.90 -1.93 -6.07
CA GLN A 100 -6.97 -0.94 -6.60
C GLN A 100 -5.87 -1.60 -7.43
N LEU A 101 -5.30 -2.71 -6.95
CA LEU A 101 -4.34 -3.53 -7.72
C LEU A 101 -4.98 -4.07 -9.00
N PHE A 102 -6.19 -4.63 -8.91
CA PHE A 102 -6.91 -5.15 -10.06
C PHE A 102 -7.21 -4.06 -11.09
N GLN A 103 -7.62 -2.87 -10.65
CA GLN A 103 -7.87 -1.74 -11.54
C GLN A 103 -6.61 -1.35 -12.33
N ARG A 104 -5.44 -1.40 -11.69
CA ARG A 104 -4.16 -1.01 -12.30
C ARG A 104 -3.57 -2.08 -13.22
N PHE A 105 -3.61 -3.34 -12.82
CA PHE A 105 -2.91 -4.42 -13.52
C PHE A 105 -3.83 -5.37 -14.29
N LYS A 106 -5.12 -5.38 -13.98
CA LYS A 106 -6.10 -6.32 -14.54
C LYS A 106 -5.61 -7.78 -14.35
N ASN A 107 -5.70 -8.60 -15.38
CA ASN A 107 -5.27 -10.00 -15.34
C ASN A 107 -3.75 -10.20 -15.59
N ARG A 108 -2.94 -9.11 -15.59
CA ARG A 108 -1.49 -9.24 -15.75
C ARG A 108 -0.79 -9.80 -14.51
N ILE A 109 -1.44 -9.78 -13.37
CA ILE A 109 -0.99 -10.37 -12.10
C ILE A 109 -2.15 -11.14 -11.46
N ALA A 110 -1.82 -12.16 -10.67
CA ALA A 110 -2.81 -12.84 -9.84
C ALA A 110 -2.98 -12.10 -8.50
N ILE A 111 -4.22 -11.85 -8.09
CA ILE A 111 -4.51 -11.14 -6.84
C ILE A 111 -5.41 -12.02 -5.99
N GLY A 112 -4.96 -12.35 -4.78
CA GLY A 112 -5.70 -13.12 -3.80
C GLY A 112 -5.95 -12.35 -2.51
N VAL A 113 -7.06 -12.66 -1.85
CA VAL A 113 -7.35 -12.19 -0.49
C VAL A 113 -7.66 -13.36 0.42
N CYS A 114 -7.08 -13.38 1.61
CA CYS A 114 -7.34 -14.41 2.62
C CYS A 114 -6.86 -13.95 4.00
N GLU A 115 -7.64 -14.18 5.06
CA GLU A 115 -7.23 -13.88 6.44
C GLU A 115 -6.09 -14.80 6.88
N ASN A 116 -6.18 -16.09 6.52
CA ASN A 116 -5.10 -17.06 6.72
C ASN A 116 -4.11 -17.00 5.56
N ARG A 117 -2.99 -16.31 5.79
CA ARG A 117 -1.98 -16.08 4.74
C ARG A 117 -1.33 -17.36 4.24
N VAL A 118 -1.24 -18.42 5.06
CA VAL A 118 -0.66 -19.70 4.65
C VAL A 118 -1.57 -20.37 3.62
N VAL A 119 -2.85 -20.52 3.96
CA VAL A 119 -3.87 -21.10 3.06
C VAL A 119 -4.02 -20.26 1.79
N GLY A 120 -4.02 -18.92 1.94
CA GLY A 120 -4.14 -18.02 0.80
C GLY A 120 -2.93 -18.11 -0.14
N ALA A 121 -1.73 -18.21 0.38
CA ALA A 121 -0.50 -18.35 -0.41
C ALA A 121 -0.46 -19.70 -1.15
N GLU A 122 -0.77 -20.80 -0.44
CA GLU A 122 -0.81 -22.14 -1.03
C GLU A 122 -1.74 -22.18 -2.24
N ARG A 123 -2.97 -21.75 -2.05
CA ARG A 123 -3.98 -21.74 -3.13
C ARG A 123 -3.62 -20.80 -4.27
N LEU A 124 -3.17 -19.57 -3.96
CA LEU A 124 -2.87 -18.61 -5.02
C LEU A 124 -1.65 -19.02 -5.84
N ILE A 125 -0.62 -19.59 -5.19
CA ILE A 125 0.57 -20.12 -5.88
C ILE A 125 0.19 -21.28 -6.81
N GLU A 126 -0.63 -22.20 -6.32
CA GLU A 126 -1.06 -23.39 -7.09
C GLU A 126 -2.01 -23.01 -8.23
N GLU A 127 -3.08 -22.25 -7.93
CA GLU A 127 -4.12 -21.91 -8.92
C GLU A 127 -3.58 -21.01 -10.05
N ALA A 128 -2.63 -20.11 -9.75
CA ALA A 128 -2.07 -19.17 -10.74
C ALA A 128 -0.66 -19.53 -11.22
N GLY A 129 -0.08 -20.63 -10.78
CA GLY A 129 1.26 -21.07 -11.19
C GLY A 129 2.37 -20.09 -10.85
N LEU A 130 2.27 -19.37 -9.72
CA LEU A 130 3.13 -18.24 -9.41
C LEU A 130 4.61 -18.60 -9.29
N GLN A 131 5.44 -17.75 -9.87
CA GLN A 131 6.90 -17.77 -9.74
C GLN A 131 7.37 -16.84 -8.62
N VAL A 132 6.59 -15.84 -8.25
CA VAL A 132 6.85 -14.95 -7.11
C VAL A 132 5.55 -14.46 -6.48
N LEU A 133 5.51 -14.39 -5.15
CA LEU A 133 4.37 -13.90 -4.38
C LEU A 133 4.76 -12.69 -3.54
N VAL A 134 4.02 -11.60 -3.63
CA VAL A 134 4.13 -10.45 -2.72
C VAL A 134 3.02 -10.50 -1.67
N LEU A 135 3.38 -10.39 -0.41
CA LEU A 135 2.42 -10.32 0.70
C LEU A 135 2.23 -8.86 1.10
N ASP A 136 1.00 -8.39 0.99
CA ASP A 136 0.63 -7.05 1.47
C ASP A 136 0.22 -7.08 2.95
N ASP A 137 0.74 -6.11 3.71
CA ASP A 137 0.57 -5.96 5.17
C ASP A 137 0.82 -7.25 5.96
N SER A 138 1.98 -7.87 5.69
CA SER A 138 2.30 -9.20 6.22
C SER A 138 3.22 -9.21 7.44
N TYR A 139 3.80 -8.08 7.83
CA TYR A 139 4.91 -8.02 8.78
C TYR A 139 4.61 -8.65 10.15
N GLN A 140 3.36 -8.60 10.62
CA GLN A 140 2.90 -9.24 11.84
C GLN A 140 2.39 -10.68 11.64
N HIS A 141 2.23 -11.16 10.37
CA HIS A 141 1.71 -12.48 10.05
C HIS A 141 2.81 -13.55 9.97
N ARG A 142 3.43 -13.84 11.12
CA ARG A 142 4.60 -14.70 11.22
C ARG A 142 4.33 -16.20 10.97
N ALA A 143 3.06 -16.62 10.86
CA ALA A 143 2.71 -17.98 10.48
C ALA A 143 3.12 -18.33 9.03
N ILE A 144 3.29 -17.32 8.17
CA ILE A 144 3.92 -17.45 6.86
C ILE A 144 5.30 -16.80 6.90
N GLN A 145 6.30 -17.48 6.38
CA GLN A 145 7.66 -16.96 6.30
C GLN A 145 7.89 -16.34 4.93
N ALA A 146 7.93 -15.00 4.86
CA ALA A 146 8.49 -14.32 3.71
C ALA A 146 10.02 -14.51 3.71
N GLY A 147 10.56 -14.92 2.57
CA GLY A 147 12.01 -15.08 2.42
C GLY A 147 12.75 -13.76 2.26
N PHE A 148 12.00 -12.66 1.95
CA PHE A 148 12.51 -11.30 1.86
C PHE A 148 11.49 -10.31 2.41
N ASN A 149 11.91 -9.41 3.29
CA ASN A 149 11.02 -8.48 3.98
C ASN A 149 11.37 -7.02 3.72
N ILE A 150 10.41 -6.25 3.26
CA ILE A 150 10.50 -4.80 3.09
C ILE A 150 9.69 -4.14 4.18
N LEU A 151 10.38 -3.48 5.10
CA LEU A 151 9.78 -2.70 6.17
C LEU A 151 9.63 -1.25 5.75
N LEU A 152 8.40 -0.76 5.73
CA LEU A 152 8.10 0.63 5.41
C LEU A 152 7.98 1.48 6.68
N THR A 153 8.51 2.69 6.62
CA THR A 153 8.35 3.70 7.67
C THR A 153 8.07 5.06 7.05
N ASP A 154 7.07 5.78 7.56
CA ASP A 154 6.72 7.12 7.07
C ASP A 154 7.79 8.13 7.49
N TYR A 155 8.21 8.99 6.57
CA TYR A 155 9.17 10.06 6.85
C TYR A 155 8.68 11.01 7.94
N SER A 156 7.39 11.34 7.97
CA SER A 156 6.83 12.27 8.95
C SER A 156 6.58 11.64 10.32
N ASP A 157 6.41 10.31 10.38
CA ASP A 157 6.15 9.56 11.62
C ASP A 157 6.92 8.23 11.61
N PRO A 158 8.27 8.27 11.75
CA PRO A 158 9.09 7.08 11.65
C PRO A 158 8.97 6.20 12.89
N TYR A 159 8.99 4.87 12.68
CA TYR A 159 8.81 3.88 13.75
C TYR A 159 9.77 4.05 14.93
N PHE A 160 10.98 4.54 14.69
CA PHE A 160 11.97 4.73 15.75
C PHE A 160 11.65 5.88 16.71
N SER A 161 10.70 6.76 16.38
CA SER A 161 10.26 7.89 17.20
C SER A 161 8.89 7.68 17.85
N ASP A 162 8.21 6.54 17.59
CA ASP A 162 6.86 6.28 18.10
C ASP A 162 6.85 5.23 19.23
N TYR A 163 5.73 5.13 19.93
CA TYR A 163 5.50 4.21 21.04
C TYR A 163 4.53 3.11 20.61
N LEU A 164 4.51 2.02 21.37
CA LEU A 164 3.56 0.93 21.20
C LEU A 164 2.12 1.36 21.51
N LEU A 165 1.17 0.68 20.86
CA LEU A 165 -0.25 0.80 21.19
C LEU A 165 -0.48 0.47 22.68
N PRO A 166 -1.39 1.17 23.36
CA PRO A 166 -2.22 2.28 22.89
C PRO A 166 -1.62 3.68 23.08
N ALA A 167 -0.39 3.82 23.64
CA ALA A 167 0.25 5.12 23.87
C ALA A 167 0.75 5.79 22.58
N GLY A 168 1.17 5.00 21.59
CA GLY A 168 1.55 5.40 20.24
C GLY A 168 0.84 4.56 19.19
N ASN A 169 1.49 4.36 18.03
CA ASN A 169 0.92 3.68 16.88
C ASN A 169 1.64 2.35 16.54
N LEU A 170 2.71 1.97 17.26
CA LEU A 170 3.43 0.74 16.95
C LEU A 170 2.60 -0.51 17.30
N ARG A 171 2.51 -1.44 16.32
CA ARG A 171 1.85 -2.75 16.45
C ARG A 171 2.72 -3.82 17.11
N GLU A 172 4.02 -3.57 17.20
CA GLU A 172 5.02 -4.40 17.88
C GLU A 172 6.27 -3.59 18.19
N SER A 173 7.17 -4.14 19.00
CA SER A 173 8.43 -3.50 19.39
C SER A 173 9.26 -3.06 18.18
N ARG A 174 10.01 -1.97 18.34
CA ARG A 174 10.97 -1.46 17.33
C ARG A 174 11.99 -2.53 16.91
N ALA A 175 12.32 -3.48 17.79
CA ALA A 175 13.17 -4.63 17.48
C ALA A 175 12.59 -5.50 16.35
N GLY A 176 11.28 -5.41 16.08
CA GLY A 176 10.68 -6.02 14.90
C GLY A 176 11.36 -5.61 13.59
N ALA A 177 11.96 -4.41 13.52
CA ALA A 177 12.70 -3.95 12.34
C ALA A 177 13.90 -4.84 11.98
N ASP A 178 14.43 -5.59 12.94
CA ASP A 178 15.56 -6.51 12.76
C ASP A 178 15.29 -7.63 11.73
N ARG A 179 14.03 -7.93 11.46
CA ARG A 179 13.61 -8.95 10.48
C ARG A 179 13.57 -8.45 9.03
N ALA A 180 13.73 -7.16 8.82
CA ALA A 180 13.72 -6.58 7.48
C ALA A 180 15.04 -6.83 6.75
N ASP A 181 14.97 -7.08 5.45
CA ASP A 181 16.10 -7.04 4.53
C ASP A 181 16.28 -5.64 3.97
N ILE A 182 15.17 -4.97 3.72
CA ILE A 182 15.13 -3.55 3.33
C ILE A 182 14.28 -2.76 4.33
N ILE A 183 14.80 -1.59 4.73
CA ILE A 183 14.02 -0.57 5.42
C ILE A 183 13.83 0.59 4.46
N MET A 184 12.59 0.85 4.08
CA MET A 184 12.21 1.92 3.15
C MET A 184 11.59 3.08 3.93
N VAL A 185 12.23 4.24 3.90
CA VAL A 185 11.64 5.49 4.39
C VAL A 185 10.78 6.08 3.28
N THR A 186 9.48 6.09 3.49
CA THR A 186 8.49 6.46 2.48
C THR A 186 7.99 7.89 2.62
N LYS A 187 7.39 8.42 1.55
CA LYS A 187 6.81 9.78 1.52
C LYS A 187 7.81 10.88 1.86
N CYS A 188 9.05 10.67 1.50
CA CYS A 188 10.07 11.69 1.61
C CYS A 188 9.74 12.90 0.74
N PRO A 189 10.17 14.12 1.12
CA PRO A 189 10.17 15.24 0.19
C PRO A 189 11.09 14.93 -1.01
N LYS A 190 10.75 15.46 -2.19
CA LYS A 190 11.54 15.24 -3.42
C LYS A 190 12.96 15.82 -3.33
N ASP A 191 13.12 16.85 -2.52
CA ASP A 191 14.38 17.57 -2.26
C ASP A 191 15.09 17.07 -0.99
N LEU A 192 14.93 15.79 -0.64
CA LEU A 192 15.55 15.20 0.55
C LEU A 192 17.07 15.27 0.49
N THR A 193 17.69 16.02 1.42
CA THR A 193 19.14 16.22 1.48
C THR A 193 19.88 15.01 2.03
N GLU A 194 21.16 14.84 1.66
CA GLU A 194 22.02 13.77 2.16
C GLU A 194 22.17 13.82 3.70
N GLU A 195 22.22 15.01 4.28
CA GLU A 195 22.23 15.18 5.74
C GLU A 195 21.02 14.56 6.41
N LYS A 196 19.83 14.76 5.84
CA LYS A 196 18.58 14.15 6.34
C LYS A 196 18.60 12.63 6.18
N LYS A 197 19.05 12.12 5.05
CA LYS A 197 19.21 10.66 4.85
C LYS A 197 20.13 10.08 5.91
N PHE A 198 21.30 10.70 6.13
CA PHE A 198 22.25 10.28 7.15
C PHE A 198 21.63 10.29 8.56
N TYR A 199 20.84 11.34 8.90
CA TYR A 199 20.10 11.39 10.15
C TYR A 199 19.18 10.17 10.33
N TYR A 200 18.37 9.82 9.29
CA TYR A 200 17.48 8.66 9.38
C TYR A 200 18.27 7.37 9.52
N ILE A 201 19.31 7.16 8.73
CA ILE A 201 20.18 5.97 8.82
C ILE A 201 20.77 5.85 10.23
N SER A 202 21.25 6.94 10.83
CA SER A 202 21.80 6.96 12.19
C SER A 202 20.78 6.61 13.28
N LYS A 203 19.49 6.87 13.04
CA LYS A 203 18.39 6.53 13.95
C LYS A 203 17.88 5.10 13.73
N ILE A 204 17.80 4.67 12.49
CA ILE A 204 17.44 3.29 12.10
C ILE A 204 18.48 2.31 12.61
N LYS A 205 19.77 2.63 12.53
CA LYS A 205 20.90 1.77 12.88
C LYS A 205 20.83 0.40 12.20
N PRO A 206 20.82 0.37 10.86
CA PRO A 206 20.60 -0.87 10.11
C PRO A 206 21.66 -1.90 10.44
N LYS A 207 21.27 -3.17 10.50
CA LYS A 207 22.16 -4.32 10.64
C LYS A 207 22.94 -4.54 9.33
N LYS A 208 24.02 -5.33 9.37
CA LYS A 208 24.91 -5.57 8.20
C LYS A 208 24.18 -6.12 6.96
N HIS A 209 23.12 -6.91 7.15
CA HIS A 209 22.33 -7.48 6.06
C HIS A 209 21.25 -6.51 5.53
N GLN A 210 20.95 -5.45 6.28
CA GLN A 210 19.86 -4.54 5.94
C GLN A 210 20.33 -3.40 5.03
N LYS A 211 19.52 -3.11 4.02
CA LYS A 211 19.68 -1.91 3.18
C LYS A 211 18.61 -0.87 3.53
N VAL A 212 18.98 0.40 3.48
CA VAL A 212 18.04 1.52 3.72
C VAL A 212 17.86 2.30 2.43
N PHE A 213 16.60 2.45 2.03
CA PHE A 213 16.22 3.25 0.87
C PHE A 213 15.23 4.34 1.27
N PHE A 214 15.12 5.34 0.42
CA PHE A 214 14.19 6.46 0.58
C PHE A 214 13.30 6.55 -0.65
N SER A 215 12.02 6.84 -0.45
CA SER A 215 11.10 7.01 -1.56
C SER A 215 10.19 8.22 -1.37
N SER A 216 9.91 8.89 -2.47
CA SER A 216 8.90 9.94 -2.58
C SER A 216 7.68 9.44 -3.34
N ILE A 217 6.58 10.18 -3.21
CA ILE A 217 5.39 9.97 -4.04
C ILE A 217 5.49 10.92 -5.22
N ASP A 218 5.32 10.37 -6.40
CA ASP A 218 5.15 11.11 -7.62
C ASP A 218 3.74 10.94 -8.17
N TYR A 219 3.21 11.99 -8.78
CA TYR A 219 1.91 11.95 -9.43
C TYR A 219 2.11 11.76 -10.93
N ASP A 220 1.27 10.94 -11.54
CA ASP A 220 1.33 10.69 -12.98
C ASP A 220 1.11 11.99 -13.77
N GLU A 221 1.59 12.05 -15.00
CA GLU A 221 1.35 13.19 -15.90
C GLU A 221 -0.09 13.25 -16.41
N GLU A 222 -0.87 12.19 -16.18
CA GLU A 222 -2.25 12.04 -16.60
C GLU A 222 -3.17 11.67 -15.44
N ILE A 223 -4.37 12.26 -15.43
CA ILE A 223 -5.50 11.75 -14.65
C ILE A 223 -6.26 10.73 -15.48
N THR A 224 -6.84 9.73 -14.84
CA THR A 224 -7.41 8.56 -15.51
C THR A 224 -8.86 8.34 -15.08
N SER A 225 -9.70 7.95 -16.03
CA SER A 225 -11.05 7.42 -15.81
C SER A 225 -11.17 6.01 -16.37
N THR A 226 -12.36 5.40 -16.32
CA THR A 226 -12.62 4.12 -17.00
C THR A 226 -12.53 4.21 -18.51
N LYS A 227 -12.74 5.41 -19.10
CA LYS A 227 -12.88 5.61 -20.55
C LYS A 227 -11.68 6.31 -21.18
N VAL A 228 -11.11 7.27 -20.48
CA VAL A 228 -10.09 8.17 -21.05
C VAL A 228 -9.01 8.51 -20.05
N LYS A 229 -7.84 8.83 -20.56
CA LYS A 229 -6.77 9.52 -19.84
C LYS A 229 -6.69 10.97 -20.31
N MET A 230 -6.39 11.87 -19.42
CA MET A 230 -6.28 13.29 -19.71
C MET A 230 -5.01 13.86 -19.06
N PRO A 231 -4.17 14.59 -19.83
CA PRO A 231 -3.00 15.27 -19.27
C PRO A 231 -3.39 16.19 -18.11
N VAL A 232 -2.68 16.09 -16.99
CA VAL A 232 -2.97 16.87 -15.77
C VAL A 232 -2.90 18.38 -16.03
N LYS A 233 -2.10 18.82 -16.99
CA LYS A 233 -1.98 20.23 -17.40
C LYS A 233 -3.30 20.83 -17.88
N MET A 234 -4.23 20.00 -18.38
CA MET A 234 -5.54 20.46 -18.81
C MET A 234 -6.47 20.85 -17.66
N LEU A 235 -6.10 20.54 -16.40
CA LEU A 235 -6.88 20.94 -15.22
C LEU A 235 -7.03 22.47 -15.09
N ASP A 236 -6.16 23.26 -15.69
CA ASP A 236 -6.27 24.73 -15.77
C ASP A 236 -7.58 25.20 -16.41
N GLN A 237 -8.16 24.36 -17.30
CA GLN A 237 -9.41 24.65 -18.00
C GLN A 237 -10.66 24.18 -17.25
N TYR A 238 -10.49 23.44 -16.13
CA TYR A 238 -11.60 22.78 -15.44
C TYR A 238 -11.81 23.33 -14.02
N GLU A 239 -13.06 23.35 -13.62
CA GLU A 239 -13.42 23.42 -12.21
C GLU A 239 -13.45 21.99 -11.63
N VAL A 240 -12.69 21.78 -10.55
CA VAL A 240 -12.45 20.47 -9.98
C VAL A 240 -13.27 20.28 -8.71
N LEU A 241 -14.16 19.29 -8.70
CA LEU A 241 -14.73 18.75 -7.48
C LEU A 241 -13.78 17.66 -6.96
N LEU A 242 -12.93 18.00 -5.98
CA LEU A 242 -12.01 17.07 -5.38
C LEU A 242 -12.70 16.27 -4.26
N ILE A 243 -12.72 14.95 -4.36
CA ILE A 243 -13.32 14.05 -3.36
C ILE A 243 -12.21 13.22 -2.75
N THR A 244 -12.13 13.20 -1.41
CA THR A 244 -11.12 12.39 -0.71
C THR A 244 -11.69 11.71 0.52
N GLY A 245 -11.44 10.40 0.65
CA GLY A 245 -11.69 9.56 1.81
C GLY A 245 -10.40 8.86 2.28
N ILE A 246 -9.30 9.61 2.34
CA ILE A 246 -7.99 9.17 2.83
C ILE A 246 -7.59 9.94 4.09
N ALA A 247 -6.68 9.38 4.88
CA ALA A 247 -6.24 9.94 6.16
C ALA A 247 -5.66 11.36 6.01
N ASN A 248 -4.79 11.59 5.02
CA ASN A 248 -4.17 12.89 4.78
C ASN A 248 -4.23 13.29 3.29
N PRO A 249 -5.18 14.15 2.88
CA PRO A 249 -5.31 14.64 1.52
C PRO A 249 -4.41 15.84 1.17
N SER A 250 -3.66 16.40 2.13
CA SER A 250 -2.95 17.67 1.97
C SER A 250 -1.98 17.68 0.79
N GLN A 251 -1.29 16.56 0.54
CA GLN A 251 -0.37 16.46 -0.58
C GLN A 251 -1.11 16.50 -1.91
N LEU A 252 -2.23 15.76 -2.06
CA LEU A 252 -3.04 15.79 -3.27
C LEU A 252 -3.61 17.18 -3.53
N ILE A 253 -4.13 17.85 -2.52
CA ILE A 253 -4.64 19.23 -2.65
C ILE A 253 -3.54 20.15 -3.16
N LYS A 254 -2.35 20.09 -2.54
CA LYS A 254 -1.19 20.90 -2.95
C LYS A 254 -0.79 20.61 -4.41
N GLU A 255 -0.82 19.37 -4.84
CA GLU A 255 -0.49 19.01 -6.22
C GLU A 255 -1.54 19.52 -7.21
N VAL A 256 -2.85 19.33 -6.94
CA VAL A 256 -3.92 19.84 -7.79
C VAL A 256 -3.86 21.37 -7.89
N SER A 257 -3.55 22.06 -6.79
CA SER A 257 -3.45 23.53 -6.75
C SER A 257 -2.31 24.11 -7.60
N LYS A 258 -1.39 23.28 -8.13
CA LYS A 258 -0.38 23.73 -9.09
C LYS A 258 -0.97 23.97 -10.50
N TYR A 259 -2.12 23.37 -10.78
CA TYR A 259 -2.73 23.39 -12.12
C TYR A 259 -4.03 24.19 -12.17
N THR A 260 -4.78 24.28 -11.08
CA THR A 260 -6.01 25.08 -10.99
C THR A 260 -6.24 25.59 -9.58
N ASP A 261 -6.76 26.79 -9.46
CA ASP A 261 -7.26 27.40 -8.21
C ASP A 261 -8.76 27.14 -7.99
N LYS A 262 -9.46 26.62 -9.01
CA LYS A 262 -10.90 26.34 -8.99
C LYS A 262 -11.20 24.97 -8.41
N ILE A 263 -10.86 24.76 -7.13
CA ILE A 263 -11.03 23.49 -6.45
C ILE A 263 -12.12 23.61 -5.38
N LYS A 264 -13.13 22.76 -5.48
CA LYS A 264 -14.10 22.52 -4.42
C LYS A 264 -13.80 21.17 -3.79
N HIS A 265 -13.45 21.14 -2.50
CA HIS A 265 -13.06 19.91 -1.81
C HIS A 265 -14.18 19.37 -0.92
N LEU A 266 -14.55 18.11 -1.14
CA LEU A 266 -15.40 17.31 -0.25
C LEU A 266 -14.56 16.25 0.43
N ARG A 267 -14.35 16.39 1.75
CA ARG A 267 -13.55 15.48 2.56
C ARG A 267 -14.44 14.49 3.32
N PHE A 268 -14.10 13.21 3.20
CA PHE A 268 -14.68 12.10 3.96
C PHE A 268 -13.64 11.48 4.91
N ARG A 269 -14.08 10.57 5.79
CA ARG A 269 -13.19 9.83 6.67
C ARG A 269 -12.38 8.80 5.87
N ASP A 270 -11.21 8.41 6.39
CA ASP A 270 -10.43 7.33 5.78
C ASP A 270 -11.26 6.03 5.72
N HIS A 271 -11.11 5.29 4.62
CA HIS A 271 -11.90 4.09 4.30
C HIS A 271 -13.43 4.29 4.33
N TYR A 272 -13.89 5.47 3.96
CA TYR A 272 -15.32 5.77 3.96
C TYR A 272 -16.09 4.92 2.94
N SER A 273 -17.18 4.28 3.38
CA SER A 273 -18.13 3.59 2.49
C SER A 273 -19.18 4.58 1.99
N PHE A 274 -19.05 5.02 0.76
CA PHE A 274 -19.97 5.98 0.15
C PHE A 274 -21.38 5.39 0.03
N LYS A 275 -22.39 6.22 0.29
CA LYS A 275 -23.82 5.91 0.19
C LYS A 275 -24.46 6.74 -0.89
N LYS A 276 -25.68 6.38 -1.27
CA LYS A 276 -26.44 7.11 -2.30
C LYS A 276 -26.60 8.59 -1.97
N GLU A 277 -26.87 8.91 -0.69
CA GLU A 277 -27.02 10.30 -0.23
C GLU A 277 -25.73 11.12 -0.42
N ASP A 278 -24.56 10.48 -0.25
CA ASP A 278 -23.28 11.13 -0.50
C ASP A 278 -23.08 11.44 -1.99
N ILE A 279 -23.49 10.49 -2.86
CA ILE A 279 -23.44 10.66 -4.32
C ILE A 279 -24.37 11.78 -4.76
N ASP A 280 -25.59 11.82 -4.24
CA ASP A 280 -26.54 12.90 -4.54
C ASP A 280 -25.98 14.27 -4.14
N LYS A 281 -25.33 14.35 -2.97
CA LYS A 281 -24.63 15.57 -2.54
C LYS A 281 -23.47 15.93 -3.47
N MET A 282 -22.64 14.95 -3.86
CA MET A 282 -21.54 15.18 -4.82
C MET A 282 -22.06 15.72 -6.14
N LEU A 283 -23.14 15.14 -6.66
CA LEU A 283 -23.76 15.59 -7.91
C LEU A 283 -24.39 16.98 -7.80
N GLN A 284 -24.98 17.32 -6.64
CA GLN A 284 -25.47 18.67 -6.38
C GLN A 284 -24.34 19.70 -6.40
N GLU A 285 -23.22 19.39 -5.74
CA GLU A 285 -22.05 20.27 -5.72
C GLU A 285 -21.39 20.35 -7.11
N TYR A 286 -21.33 19.24 -7.85
CA TYR A 286 -20.85 19.20 -9.21
C TYR A 286 -21.68 20.07 -10.16
N LYS A 287 -23.01 20.08 -10.02
CA LYS A 287 -23.92 20.93 -10.85
C LYS A 287 -23.69 22.42 -10.65
N LYS A 288 -23.20 22.87 -9.49
CA LYS A 288 -22.90 24.26 -9.17
C LYS A 288 -21.62 24.78 -9.82
N LEU A 289 -20.77 23.90 -10.33
CA LEU A 289 -19.54 24.25 -11.05
C LEU A 289 -19.88 24.72 -12.48
N GLY A 290 -18.94 25.44 -13.06
CA GLY A 290 -19.07 25.99 -14.42
C GLY A 290 -19.25 24.92 -15.51
N GLU A 291 -19.09 25.30 -16.77
CA GLU A 291 -19.34 24.40 -17.91
C GLU A 291 -18.31 23.31 -18.01
N LYS A 292 -17.00 23.66 -17.96
CA LYS A 292 -15.90 22.68 -17.96
C LYS A 292 -15.60 22.25 -16.53
N LYS A 293 -16.00 21.06 -16.17
CA LYS A 293 -15.87 20.51 -14.80
C LYS A 293 -15.62 19.03 -14.78
N LEU A 294 -14.97 18.56 -13.72
CA LEU A 294 -14.76 17.13 -13.48
C LEU A 294 -14.74 16.83 -11.97
N ILE A 295 -14.90 15.55 -11.64
CA ILE A 295 -14.70 15.02 -10.29
C ILE A 295 -13.34 14.35 -10.27
N LEU A 296 -12.46 14.78 -9.36
CA LEU A 296 -11.14 14.17 -9.16
C LEU A 296 -11.07 13.51 -7.79
N THR A 297 -10.45 12.34 -7.73
CA THR A 297 -10.31 11.61 -6.49
C THR A 297 -8.95 10.87 -6.43
N THR A 298 -8.70 10.17 -5.32
CA THR A 298 -7.55 9.26 -5.20
C THR A 298 -7.85 7.92 -5.89
N GLU A 299 -6.82 7.20 -6.30
CA GLU A 299 -6.97 5.85 -6.85
C GLU A 299 -7.70 4.89 -5.88
N LYS A 300 -7.45 5.04 -4.57
CA LYS A 300 -8.12 4.28 -3.51
C LYS A 300 -9.62 4.60 -3.38
N ASP A 301 -9.99 5.87 -3.45
CA ASP A 301 -11.39 6.27 -3.37
C ASP A 301 -12.14 5.96 -4.67
N TYR A 302 -11.44 5.99 -5.80
CA TYR A 302 -11.99 5.69 -7.11
C TYR A 302 -12.64 4.31 -7.17
N VAL A 303 -11.97 3.27 -6.64
CA VAL A 303 -12.51 1.90 -6.66
C VAL A 303 -13.79 1.72 -5.83
N ARG A 304 -14.10 2.65 -4.92
CA ARG A 304 -15.34 2.70 -4.14
C ARG A 304 -16.43 3.55 -4.81
N LEU A 305 -16.02 4.53 -5.59
CA LEU A 305 -16.92 5.47 -6.27
C LEU A 305 -17.35 4.96 -7.65
N MET A 306 -16.54 4.12 -8.31
CA MET A 306 -16.83 3.60 -9.65
C MET A 306 -18.05 2.68 -9.71
N ASP A 307 -18.51 2.13 -8.57
CA ASP A 307 -19.75 1.34 -8.48
C ASP A 307 -21.02 2.20 -8.70
N PHE A 308 -20.91 3.52 -8.69
CA PHE A 308 -22.03 4.44 -8.89
C PHE A 308 -22.04 4.96 -10.33
N GLU A 309 -22.93 4.41 -11.14
CA GLU A 309 -23.02 4.70 -12.58
C GLU A 309 -23.14 6.20 -12.88
N GLU A 310 -23.80 6.97 -11.99
CA GLU A 310 -24.02 8.40 -12.15
C GLU A 310 -22.72 9.22 -12.14
N LEU A 311 -21.63 8.65 -11.64
CA LEU A 311 -20.31 9.28 -11.59
C LEU A 311 -19.42 8.90 -12.78
N THR A 312 -19.70 7.80 -13.48
CA THR A 312 -18.79 7.13 -14.44
C THR A 312 -18.17 8.08 -15.47
N ASP A 313 -18.98 8.98 -16.05
CA ASP A 313 -18.50 9.89 -17.10
C ASP A 313 -17.79 11.16 -16.57
N LYS A 314 -17.77 11.36 -15.26
CA LYS A 314 -17.30 12.59 -14.60
C LYS A 314 -16.13 12.33 -13.67
N LEU A 315 -15.93 11.07 -13.31
CA LEU A 315 -15.00 10.64 -12.26
C LEU A 315 -13.64 10.30 -12.84
N PHE A 316 -12.64 11.01 -12.35
CA PHE A 316 -11.22 10.76 -12.61
C PHE A 316 -10.49 10.49 -11.31
N TYR A 317 -9.42 9.72 -11.37
CA TYR A 317 -8.45 9.61 -10.30
C TYR A 317 -7.06 10.03 -10.80
N TRP A 318 -6.24 10.47 -9.86
CA TRP A 318 -4.85 10.79 -10.16
C TRP A 318 -3.95 9.66 -9.69
N PRO A 319 -3.37 8.86 -10.61
CA PRO A 319 -2.45 7.80 -10.24
C PRO A 319 -1.22 8.35 -9.52
N ILE A 320 -0.73 7.58 -8.55
CA ILE A 320 0.53 7.85 -7.88
C ILE A 320 1.54 6.75 -8.16
N ASN A 321 2.80 7.14 -8.23
CA ASN A 321 3.95 6.26 -8.39
C ASN A 321 4.91 6.45 -7.22
N VAL A 322 5.72 5.43 -6.97
CA VAL A 322 6.82 5.50 -6.01
C VAL A 322 8.10 5.80 -6.76
N GLU A 323 8.74 6.90 -6.40
CA GLU A 323 10.08 7.22 -6.88
C GLU A 323 11.09 6.85 -5.80
N ILE A 324 11.99 5.93 -6.11
CA ILE A 324 12.98 5.39 -5.18
C ILE A 324 14.34 5.99 -5.47
N ASN A 325 14.96 6.53 -4.43
CA ASN A 325 16.36 6.94 -4.48
C ASN A 325 17.23 5.68 -4.66
N ASN A 326 18.20 5.71 -5.60
CA ASN A 326 18.97 4.53 -6.02
C ASN A 326 18.09 3.39 -6.56
N LYS A 327 17.19 3.72 -7.46
CA LYS A 327 16.19 2.82 -8.04
C LYS A 327 16.82 1.56 -8.63
N GLU A 328 17.93 1.68 -9.37
CA GLU A 328 18.62 0.55 -9.99
C GLU A 328 19.12 -0.44 -8.93
N GLU A 329 19.72 0.04 -7.85
CA GLU A 329 20.18 -0.83 -6.76
C GLU A 329 19.03 -1.54 -6.09
N PHE A 330 17.93 -0.82 -5.79
CA PHE A 330 16.74 -1.42 -5.21
C PHE A 330 16.18 -2.53 -6.10
N ASN A 331 16.01 -2.26 -7.40
CA ASN A 331 15.50 -3.22 -8.37
C ASN A 331 16.39 -4.46 -8.46
N GLN A 332 17.71 -4.29 -8.52
CA GLN A 332 18.65 -5.41 -8.55
C GLN A 332 18.55 -6.29 -7.31
N VAL A 333 18.42 -5.70 -6.13
CA VAL A 333 18.26 -6.47 -4.88
C VAL A 333 17.02 -7.35 -4.92
N ILE A 334 15.89 -6.80 -5.39
CA ILE A 334 14.63 -7.56 -5.51
C ILE A 334 14.75 -8.65 -6.56
N LEU A 335 15.23 -8.33 -7.76
CA LEU A 335 15.36 -9.29 -8.88
C LEU A 335 16.36 -10.41 -8.56
N ASN A 336 17.47 -10.09 -7.91
CA ASN A 336 18.44 -11.08 -7.47
C ASN A 336 17.82 -12.03 -6.44
N TYR A 337 17.09 -11.52 -5.44
CA TYR A 337 16.40 -12.38 -4.48
C TYR A 337 15.43 -13.35 -5.19
N VAL A 338 14.62 -12.87 -6.13
CA VAL A 338 13.67 -13.73 -6.85
C VAL A 338 14.43 -14.77 -7.67
N ARG A 339 15.45 -14.38 -8.43
CA ARG A 339 16.25 -15.26 -9.28
C ARG A 339 16.97 -16.36 -8.50
N GLU A 340 17.60 -16.02 -7.38
CA GLU A 340 18.34 -16.96 -6.54
C GLU A 340 17.45 -17.95 -5.79
N ASN A 341 16.18 -17.62 -5.59
CA ASN A 341 15.23 -18.44 -4.85
C ASN A 341 14.16 -19.11 -5.73
N GLN A 342 14.20 -18.91 -7.04
CA GLN A 342 13.48 -19.78 -7.96
C GLN A 342 14.15 -21.16 -7.90
N GLY A 343 13.53 -22.14 -7.23
CA GLY A 343 13.98 -23.53 -7.30
C GLY A 343 14.11 -23.92 -8.79
N ASN A 344 15.08 -24.79 -9.12
CA ASN A 344 15.28 -25.36 -10.44
C ASN A 344 13.97 -26.02 -10.92
N ARG A 345 13.05 -25.21 -11.43
CA ARG A 345 11.99 -25.66 -12.30
C ARG A 345 12.64 -25.78 -13.68
N GLU A 346 13.32 -26.92 -13.94
CA GLU A 346 13.56 -27.35 -15.30
C GLU A 346 12.20 -27.37 -15.99
N PHE A 347 12.04 -26.56 -17.02
CA PHE A 347 10.88 -26.58 -17.89
C PHE A 347 10.86 -27.95 -18.56
N HIS A 348 9.94 -28.81 -18.17
CA HIS A 348 9.54 -29.99 -18.87
C HIS A 348 8.31 -29.69 -19.73
#